data_8c9db22a8b7789b8eda38e32e04f021c
#
_entry.id   8c9db22a8b7789b8eda38e32e04f021c
#
_cell.length_a   1.000
_cell.length_b   1.000
_cell.length_c   1.000
_cell.angle_alpha   90.00
_cell.angle_beta   90.00
_cell.angle_gamma   90.00
#
_symmetry.space_group_name_H-M   'P 1'
#
loop_
_entity.id
_entity.type
_entity.pdbx_description
1 polymer ?
#
loop_
_entity_poly.entity_id
_entity_poly.type
_entity_poly.pdbx_seq_one_letter_code
_entity_poly.pdbx_strand_id
1 'polypeptide(L)'
;MHRRRFCAGLALAGLGGALPALASPPRTLTDMAGRALRLPAAPRRIVLLEARDILTMALLHPDPASLVVGWAAADRIDSEALQARFERKRPIAVIGKQAPTTISLEGIVNLAPDLVVTSSFMTPEDGAGGLLQRLTALGIPVAYSDVASNAAASATAGPIDTLHRNLRMWGDILDAGEPAAAYSAFADERLAEVARRLAGAKPVTTYLEVQSTPDDCCWAAGKQVWGELLALAGGQSLPGVTAPWYQKLQLEYLLATPHDVYIASGGGWVSGGRPAIGPGIDPAQGRAGLRRLVARTGFAALPSVRQGRVHGIWTGLITVAPFNPLFVEAAAKWLHPDRFADFDPAETLATINRRFLQEPIDGPLWVSLQE
;
A
#
# COMPACT_ATOMS: atom_id res chain seq x y z
N MET A 1 -30.11 10.94 86.68
CA MET A 1 -30.63 9.81 85.86
C MET A 1 -30.41 10.16 84.37
N HIS A 2 -29.32 9.72 83.76
CA HIS A 2 -29.04 9.97 82.33
C HIS A 2 -28.76 8.64 81.65
N ARG A 3 -29.69 8.22 80.75
CA ARG A 3 -29.52 7.04 79.89
C ARG A 3 -28.71 7.43 78.63
N ARG A 4 -27.50 6.89 78.51
CA ARG A 4 -26.71 6.92 77.30
C ARG A 4 -27.19 5.83 76.34
N ARG A 5 -27.65 6.20 75.15
CA ARG A 5 -27.91 5.26 74.05
C ARG A 5 -26.63 5.11 73.22
N PHE A 6 -26.16 3.87 73.09
CA PHE A 6 -25.07 3.48 72.22
C PHE A 6 -25.68 3.19 70.84
N CYS A 7 -25.24 3.94 69.80
CA CYS A 7 -25.50 3.59 68.41
C CYS A 7 -24.33 2.78 67.89
N ALA A 8 -24.50 1.48 67.58
CA ALA A 8 -23.55 0.65 66.86
C ALA A 8 -23.71 0.94 65.35
N GLY A 9 -22.70 1.52 64.74
CA GLY A 9 -22.60 1.68 63.26
C GLY A 9 -22.06 0.39 62.65
N LEU A 10 -22.83 -0.29 61.81
CA LEU A 10 -22.33 -1.35 60.93
C LEU A 10 -21.58 -0.70 59.76
N ALA A 11 -20.28 -0.92 59.65
CA ALA A 11 -19.51 -0.63 58.46
C ALA A 11 -19.64 -1.79 57.48
N LEU A 12 -20.40 -1.62 56.40
CA LEU A 12 -20.39 -2.53 55.24
C LEU A 12 -19.08 -2.29 54.49
N ALA A 13 -18.12 -3.19 54.60
CA ALA A 13 -16.98 -3.28 53.72
C ALA A 13 -17.44 -3.80 52.36
N GLY A 14 -17.58 -2.93 51.36
CA GLY A 14 -17.88 -3.30 49.97
C GLY A 14 -16.64 -3.99 49.38
N LEU A 15 -16.70 -5.30 49.24
CA LEU A 15 -15.80 -6.08 48.37
C LEU A 15 -16.10 -5.72 46.92
N GLY A 16 -15.41 -4.71 46.37
CA GLY A 16 -15.37 -4.43 44.94
C GLY A 16 -14.63 -5.57 44.22
N GLY A 17 -15.34 -6.63 43.88
CA GLY A 17 -14.83 -7.66 42.98
C GLY A 17 -14.55 -7.03 41.61
N ALA A 18 -13.28 -6.88 41.24
CA ALA A 18 -12.88 -6.61 39.88
C ALA A 18 -13.43 -7.75 39.00
N LEU A 19 -14.43 -7.47 38.22
CA LEU A 19 -14.90 -8.40 37.20
C LEU A 19 -13.71 -8.71 36.26
N PRO A 20 -13.36 -10.00 36.05
CA PRO A 20 -12.34 -10.33 35.07
C PRO A 20 -12.79 -9.78 33.71
N ALA A 21 -11.94 -8.96 33.07
CA ALA A 21 -12.16 -8.52 31.70
C ALA A 21 -12.39 -9.79 30.87
N LEU A 22 -13.57 -9.94 30.30
CA LEU A 22 -13.89 -11.06 29.42
C LEU A 22 -12.89 -11.01 28.28
N ALA A 23 -11.96 -11.96 28.24
CA ALA A 23 -11.03 -12.11 27.14
C ALA A 23 -11.88 -12.28 25.86
N SER A 24 -11.63 -11.46 24.86
CA SER A 24 -12.29 -11.60 23.56
C SER A 24 -12.06 -13.02 23.04
N PRO A 25 -13.08 -13.67 22.43
CA PRO A 25 -12.93 -15.03 21.93
C PRO A 25 -11.80 -15.08 20.89
N PRO A 26 -11.07 -16.19 20.83
CA PRO A 26 -10.03 -16.36 19.82
C PRO A 26 -10.62 -16.25 18.42
N ARG A 27 -9.92 -15.53 17.53
CA ARG A 27 -10.35 -15.25 16.16
C ARG A 27 -9.61 -16.16 15.21
N THR A 28 -10.27 -16.58 14.16
CA THR A 28 -9.64 -17.23 13.02
C THR A 28 -9.85 -16.34 11.82
N LEU A 29 -8.76 -15.94 11.18
CA LEU A 29 -8.76 -15.17 9.93
C LEU A 29 -8.01 -15.94 8.84
N THR A 30 -8.22 -15.54 7.61
CA THR A 30 -7.47 -16.05 6.45
C THR A 30 -6.53 -14.97 5.96
N ASP A 31 -5.23 -15.28 5.91
CA ASP A 31 -4.23 -14.36 5.39
C ASP A 31 -4.20 -14.32 3.84
N MET A 32 -3.37 -13.45 3.27
CA MET A 32 -3.28 -13.32 1.81
C MET A 32 -2.71 -14.55 1.12
N ALA A 33 -2.00 -15.42 1.84
CA ALA A 33 -1.56 -16.74 1.34
C ALA A 33 -2.66 -17.81 1.42
N GLY A 34 -3.86 -17.48 1.92
CA GLY A 34 -4.96 -18.43 2.08
C GLY A 34 -4.83 -19.33 3.31
N ARG A 35 -3.89 -19.03 4.23
CA ARG A 35 -3.67 -19.80 5.44
C ARG A 35 -4.62 -19.34 6.54
N ALA A 36 -5.19 -20.30 7.26
CA ALA A 36 -5.96 -20.00 8.48
C ALA A 36 -5.00 -19.62 9.62
N LEU A 37 -5.18 -18.44 10.18
CA LEU A 37 -4.41 -17.92 11.31
C LEU A 37 -5.33 -17.75 12.51
N ARG A 38 -4.94 -18.29 13.65
CA ARG A 38 -5.67 -18.14 14.91
C ARG A 38 -4.98 -17.09 15.78
N LEU A 39 -5.69 -16.02 16.10
CA LEU A 39 -5.25 -14.99 17.03
C LEU A 39 -6.01 -15.12 18.36
N PRO A 40 -5.31 -15.20 19.50
CA PRO A 40 -5.96 -15.28 20.82
C PRO A 40 -6.81 -14.06 21.15
N ALA A 41 -6.40 -12.88 20.66
CA ALA A 41 -7.06 -11.58 20.79
C ALA A 41 -6.66 -10.67 19.63
N ALA A 42 -7.25 -9.47 19.54
CA ALA A 42 -6.78 -8.44 18.63
C ALA A 42 -5.34 -8.03 19.00
N PRO A 43 -4.39 -8.06 18.05
CA PRO A 43 -2.99 -7.79 18.34
C PRO A 43 -2.77 -6.33 18.72
N ARG A 44 -1.86 -6.13 19.68
CA ARG A 44 -1.44 -4.80 20.18
C ARG A 44 0.04 -4.53 19.97
N ARG A 45 0.80 -5.53 19.57
CA ARG A 45 2.24 -5.47 19.35
C ARG A 45 2.57 -6.14 18.02
N ILE A 46 2.39 -5.37 16.96
CA ILE A 46 2.58 -5.86 15.58
C ILE A 46 3.98 -5.51 15.10
N VAL A 47 4.65 -6.48 14.49
CA VAL A 47 5.86 -6.26 13.71
C VAL A 47 5.51 -6.36 12.23
N LEU A 48 5.85 -5.33 11.45
CA LEU A 48 5.64 -5.28 10.00
C LEU A 48 6.95 -5.53 9.27
N LEU A 49 7.09 -6.62 8.53
CA LEU A 49 8.25 -6.83 7.66
C LEU A 49 8.14 -6.07 6.33
N GLU A 50 6.95 -5.59 6.00
CA GLU A 50 6.67 -4.60 4.95
C GLU A 50 6.06 -3.36 5.62
N ALA A 51 6.86 -2.38 5.95
CA ALA A 51 6.40 -1.19 6.69
C ALA A 51 5.25 -0.44 5.98
N ARG A 52 5.14 -0.54 4.64
CA ARG A 52 4.03 0.07 3.87
C ARG A 52 2.65 -0.41 4.27
N ASP A 53 2.52 -1.58 4.92
CA ASP A 53 1.24 -2.09 5.41
C ASP A 53 0.57 -1.15 6.41
N ILE A 54 1.36 -0.30 7.09
CA ILE A 54 0.83 0.73 7.99
C ILE A 54 -0.12 1.70 7.27
N LEU A 55 0.02 1.87 5.95
CA LEU A 55 -0.88 2.72 5.15
C LEU A 55 -2.28 2.11 5.03
N THR A 56 -2.38 0.79 4.85
CA THR A 56 -3.68 0.10 4.93
C THR A 56 -4.26 0.15 6.33
N MET A 57 -3.42 -0.08 7.35
CA MET A 57 -3.86 0.04 8.75
C MET A 57 -4.41 1.43 9.06
N ALA A 58 -3.84 2.50 8.48
CA ALA A 58 -4.29 3.88 8.71
C ALA A 58 -5.69 4.16 8.17
N LEU A 59 -6.15 3.44 7.15
CA LEU A 59 -7.53 3.52 6.65
C LEU A 59 -8.56 2.88 7.60
N LEU A 60 -8.10 1.97 8.48
CA LEU A 60 -8.95 1.14 9.31
C LEU A 60 -8.83 1.44 10.80
N HIS A 61 -7.75 2.08 11.23
CA HIS A 61 -7.45 2.35 12.63
C HIS A 61 -6.97 3.78 12.84
N PRO A 62 -7.50 4.52 13.83
CA PRO A 62 -7.18 5.94 14.03
C PRO A 62 -5.73 6.21 14.42
N ASP A 63 -5.04 5.26 15.04
CA ASP A 63 -3.64 5.37 15.45
C ASP A 63 -2.88 4.06 15.19
N PRO A 64 -2.61 3.71 13.91
CA PRO A 64 -1.99 2.44 13.57
C PRO A 64 -0.57 2.31 14.15
N ALA A 65 0.16 3.42 14.26
CA ALA A 65 1.52 3.43 14.81
C ALA A 65 1.58 3.01 16.29
N SER A 66 0.47 3.17 17.04
CA SER A 66 0.41 2.70 18.43
C SER A 66 0.49 1.18 18.54
N LEU A 67 0.10 0.46 17.51
CA LEU A 67 0.12 -0.99 17.44
C LEU A 67 1.44 -1.56 16.91
N VAL A 68 2.21 -0.76 16.13
CA VAL A 68 3.44 -1.21 15.47
C VAL A 68 4.63 -1.03 16.41
N VAL A 69 5.24 -2.12 16.86
CA VAL A 69 6.40 -2.10 17.76
C VAL A 69 7.73 -2.21 17.02
N GLY A 70 7.71 -2.69 15.78
CA GLY A 70 8.89 -2.78 14.93
C GLY A 70 8.49 -2.92 13.46
N TRP A 71 9.38 -2.53 12.58
CA TRP A 71 9.20 -2.69 11.14
C TRP A 71 10.51 -2.97 10.41
N ALA A 72 10.40 -3.53 9.21
CA ALA A 72 11.47 -3.61 8.24
C ALA A 72 11.04 -2.89 6.95
N ALA A 73 11.98 -2.65 6.04
CA ALA A 73 11.71 -2.02 4.76
C ALA A 73 10.94 -0.69 4.89
N ALA A 74 11.30 0.16 5.85
CA ALA A 74 10.61 1.44 6.11
C ALA A 74 10.65 2.38 4.88
N ASP A 75 11.68 2.27 4.04
CA ASP A 75 11.79 2.93 2.75
C ASP A 75 10.67 2.55 1.76
N ARG A 76 9.95 1.45 1.98
CA ARG A 76 8.79 1.03 1.16
C ARG A 76 7.52 1.84 1.45
N ILE A 77 7.48 2.63 2.51
CA ILE A 77 6.44 3.66 2.70
C ILE A 77 6.54 4.69 1.56
N ASP A 78 7.75 4.84 1.01
CA ASP A 78 8.07 5.69 -0.14
C ASP A 78 7.63 7.15 0.05
N SER A 79 7.68 7.61 1.30
CA SER A 79 7.42 8.99 1.73
C SER A 79 8.05 9.24 3.11
N GLU A 80 9.07 10.12 3.15
CA GLU A 80 9.69 10.56 4.40
C GLU A 80 8.68 11.28 5.31
N ALA A 81 7.78 12.06 4.72
CA ALA A 81 6.75 12.78 5.48
C ALA A 81 5.79 11.83 6.19
N LEU A 82 5.34 10.75 5.51
CA LEU A 82 4.49 9.75 6.15
C LEU A 82 5.23 8.93 7.18
N GLN A 83 6.48 8.54 6.92
CA GLN A 83 7.30 7.83 7.90
C GLN A 83 7.47 8.67 9.16
N ALA A 84 7.90 9.92 9.04
CA ALA A 84 8.06 10.84 10.17
C ALA A 84 6.74 11.05 10.94
N ARG A 85 5.61 11.06 10.24
CA ARG A 85 4.28 11.16 10.85
C ARG A 85 3.97 9.96 11.76
N PHE A 86 4.20 8.74 11.28
CA PHE A 86 3.98 7.53 12.07
C PHE A 86 4.92 7.43 13.27
N GLU A 87 6.14 7.96 13.15
CA GLU A 87 7.14 7.98 14.24
C GLU A 87 7.01 9.20 15.18
N ARG A 88 6.09 10.14 14.91
CA ARG A 88 5.98 11.39 15.68
C ARG A 88 5.76 11.21 17.18
N LYS A 89 4.99 10.20 17.58
CA LYS A 89 4.71 9.92 19.00
C LYS A 89 5.80 9.09 19.65
N ARG A 90 6.40 8.17 18.93
CA ARG A 90 7.51 7.33 19.34
C ARG A 90 8.22 6.74 18.13
N PRO A 91 9.53 6.54 18.19
CA PRO A 91 10.24 5.80 17.17
C PRO A 91 9.73 4.34 17.09
N ILE A 92 9.68 3.80 15.87
CA ILE A 92 9.38 2.40 15.62
C ILE A 92 10.71 1.67 15.37
N ALA A 93 10.94 0.56 16.08
CA ALA A 93 12.21 -0.16 15.98
C ALA A 93 12.44 -0.70 14.56
N VAL A 94 13.56 -0.35 13.94
CA VAL A 94 13.96 -0.88 12.63
C VAL A 94 14.65 -2.23 12.84
N ILE A 95 14.08 -3.31 12.28
CA ILE A 95 14.56 -4.69 12.44
C ILE A 95 15.15 -5.29 11.17
N GLY A 96 15.24 -4.52 10.10
CA GLY A 96 15.81 -4.94 8.81
C GLY A 96 15.48 -3.98 7.67
N LYS A 97 16.03 -4.30 6.50
CA LYS A 97 15.79 -3.61 5.23
C LYS A 97 14.91 -4.48 4.33
N GLN A 98 14.66 -4.04 3.10
CA GLN A 98 13.94 -4.80 2.07
C GLN A 98 14.80 -5.94 1.49
N ALA A 99 15.25 -6.83 2.36
CA ALA A 99 15.96 -8.05 1.97
C ALA A 99 15.79 -9.09 3.09
N PRO A 100 15.34 -10.32 2.79
CA PRO A 100 15.09 -11.37 3.79
C PRO A 100 16.27 -11.62 4.71
N THR A 101 17.49 -11.57 4.17
CA THR A 101 18.75 -11.82 4.91
C THR A 101 19.10 -10.73 5.93
N THR A 102 18.43 -9.60 5.90
CA THR A 102 18.67 -8.47 6.82
C THR A 102 17.75 -8.50 8.04
N ILE A 103 16.76 -9.38 8.06
CA ILE A 103 15.77 -9.43 9.15
C ILE A 103 16.37 -10.06 10.39
N SER A 104 16.36 -9.30 11.49
CA SER A 104 16.84 -9.74 12.78
C SER A 104 15.76 -10.52 13.54
N LEU A 105 15.88 -11.84 13.63
CA LEU A 105 15.00 -12.66 14.47
C LEU A 105 15.11 -12.25 15.94
N GLU A 106 16.32 -12.01 16.45
CA GLU A 106 16.53 -11.55 17.82
C GLU A 106 15.84 -10.20 18.06
N GLY A 107 15.96 -9.27 17.09
CA GLY A 107 15.25 -7.99 17.14
C GLY A 107 13.74 -8.18 17.23
N ILE A 108 13.15 -9.12 16.46
CA ILE A 108 11.72 -9.43 16.54
C ILE A 108 11.36 -9.99 17.92
N VAL A 109 12.09 -10.99 18.40
CA VAL A 109 11.81 -11.64 19.69
C VAL A 109 11.90 -10.67 20.86
N ASN A 110 12.91 -9.79 20.88
CA ASN A 110 13.08 -8.76 21.91
C ASN A 110 11.92 -7.74 21.95
N LEU A 111 11.23 -7.55 20.84
CA LEU A 111 10.02 -6.72 20.77
C LEU A 111 8.77 -7.43 21.32
N ALA A 112 8.84 -8.72 21.64
CA ALA A 112 7.75 -9.53 22.15
C ALA A 112 6.42 -9.25 21.38
N PRO A 113 6.37 -9.45 20.04
CA PRO A 113 5.18 -9.21 19.26
C PRO A 113 4.12 -10.28 19.51
N ASP A 114 2.86 -9.89 19.38
CA ASP A 114 1.72 -10.82 19.35
C ASP A 114 1.28 -11.16 17.91
N LEU A 115 1.85 -10.47 16.92
CA LEU A 115 1.71 -10.78 15.49
C LEU A 115 2.91 -10.24 14.71
N VAL A 116 3.41 -11.04 13.76
CA VAL A 116 4.31 -10.60 12.69
C VAL A 116 3.53 -10.61 11.38
N VAL A 117 3.57 -9.50 10.62
CA VAL A 117 2.98 -9.43 9.29
C VAL A 117 4.10 -9.30 8.26
N THR A 118 4.03 -10.09 7.19
CA THR A 118 5.10 -10.23 6.20
C THR A 118 4.56 -10.37 4.78
N SER A 119 5.46 -10.39 3.80
CA SER A 119 5.18 -10.79 2.41
C SER A 119 5.90 -12.10 2.07
N SER A 120 5.49 -12.75 0.99
CA SER A 120 6.19 -13.93 0.46
C SER A 120 7.63 -13.61 0.03
N PHE A 121 7.92 -12.36 -0.32
CA PHE A 121 9.27 -11.91 -0.60
C PHE A 121 10.14 -11.83 0.66
N MET A 122 9.62 -11.23 1.73
CA MET A 122 10.39 -11.03 2.98
C MET A 122 10.54 -12.33 3.79
N THR A 123 9.61 -13.26 3.63
CA THR A 123 9.61 -14.55 4.34
C THR A 123 9.20 -15.66 3.36
N PRO A 124 10.10 -16.07 2.45
CA PRO A 124 9.82 -17.18 1.55
C PRO A 124 9.46 -18.45 2.34
N GLU A 125 8.47 -19.18 1.86
CA GLU A 125 8.04 -20.45 2.51
C GLU A 125 9.05 -21.57 2.37
N ASP A 126 9.97 -21.46 1.39
CA ASP A 126 10.93 -22.50 1.04
C ASP A 126 12.16 -22.45 1.96
N GLY A 127 12.36 -23.51 2.71
CA GLY A 127 13.60 -23.77 3.45
C GLY A 127 13.40 -24.17 4.90
N ALA A 128 13.90 -25.36 5.24
CA ALA A 128 14.01 -25.81 6.64
C ALA A 128 14.87 -24.83 7.45
N GLY A 129 14.30 -24.26 8.52
CA GLY A 129 14.97 -23.27 9.37
C GLY A 129 14.80 -21.81 8.92
N GLY A 130 13.92 -21.52 7.93
CA GLY A 130 13.57 -20.15 7.54
C GLY A 130 12.92 -19.33 8.65
N LEU A 131 12.83 -18.03 8.46
CA LEU A 131 12.29 -17.09 9.46
C LEU A 131 10.88 -17.48 9.91
N LEU A 132 10.00 -17.87 8.95
CA LEU A 132 8.63 -18.31 9.26
C LEU A 132 8.60 -19.48 10.25
N GLN A 133 9.39 -20.53 9.99
CA GLN A 133 9.44 -21.72 10.86
C GLN A 133 9.96 -21.38 12.25
N ARG A 134 10.98 -20.51 12.34
CA ARG A 134 11.58 -20.09 13.62
C ARG A 134 10.59 -19.27 14.44
N LEU A 135 9.85 -18.34 13.84
CA LEU A 135 8.81 -17.57 14.51
C LEU A 135 7.67 -18.48 15.00
N THR A 136 7.21 -19.39 14.14
CA THR A 136 6.17 -20.37 14.49
C THR A 136 6.60 -21.29 15.64
N ALA A 137 7.84 -21.77 15.64
CA ALA A 137 8.39 -22.57 16.72
C ALA A 137 8.46 -21.81 18.07
N LEU A 138 8.59 -20.49 18.03
CA LEU A 138 8.52 -19.61 19.20
C LEU A 138 7.09 -19.23 19.60
N GLY A 139 6.07 -19.76 18.90
CA GLY A 139 4.67 -19.47 19.16
C GLY A 139 4.22 -18.07 18.71
N ILE A 140 5.02 -17.40 17.88
CA ILE A 140 4.68 -16.06 17.34
C ILE A 140 3.84 -16.25 16.08
N PRO A 141 2.57 -15.77 16.04
CA PRO A 141 1.74 -15.84 14.86
C PRO A 141 2.32 -15.03 13.70
N VAL A 142 2.22 -15.55 12.46
CA VAL A 142 2.71 -14.87 11.25
C VAL A 142 1.62 -14.84 10.19
N ALA A 143 1.23 -13.64 9.72
CA ALA A 143 0.31 -13.41 8.63
C ALA A 143 1.04 -12.91 7.38
N TYR A 144 0.62 -13.37 6.20
CA TYR A 144 1.06 -12.80 4.93
C TYR A 144 0.09 -11.70 4.49
N SER A 145 0.60 -10.49 4.27
CA SER A 145 -0.17 -9.35 3.74
C SER A 145 -0.09 -9.24 2.22
N ASP A 146 0.91 -9.88 1.60
CA ASP A 146 1.11 -9.90 0.16
C ASP A 146 1.84 -11.18 -0.25
N VAL A 147 1.29 -11.90 -1.20
CA VAL A 147 1.89 -13.13 -1.77
C VAL A 147 2.23 -12.98 -3.25
N ALA A 148 1.83 -11.86 -3.86
CA ALA A 148 1.88 -11.72 -5.30
C ALA A 148 3.22 -11.20 -5.82
N SER A 149 3.95 -10.41 -5.02
CA SER A 149 5.04 -9.57 -5.54
C SER A 149 6.25 -10.34 -6.10
N ASN A 150 6.41 -11.63 -5.80
CA ASN A 150 7.52 -12.43 -6.32
C ASN A 150 7.20 -13.90 -6.58
N ALA A 151 5.99 -14.36 -6.38
CA ALA A 151 5.63 -15.75 -6.64
C ALA A 151 5.25 -15.92 -8.11
N ALA A 152 5.99 -16.76 -8.82
CA ALA A 152 5.72 -17.08 -10.22
C ALA A 152 4.34 -17.71 -10.47
N ALA A 153 3.65 -18.17 -9.43
CA ALA A 153 2.42 -18.94 -9.51
C ALA A 153 1.19 -18.31 -8.87
N SER A 154 1.30 -17.19 -8.17
CA SER A 154 0.20 -16.71 -7.31
C SER A 154 -0.74 -15.71 -7.94
N ALA A 155 -0.58 -15.38 -9.19
CA ALA A 155 -1.39 -14.36 -9.85
C ALA A 155 -2.72 -14.90 -10.37
N THR A 156 -3.52 -15.50 -9.53
CA THR A 156 -4.88 -15.89 -9.89
C THR A 156 -5.92 -14.85 -9.46
N ALA A 157 -5.56 -13.94 -8.56
CA ALA A 157 -6.44 -12.88 -8.10
C ALA A 157 -6.10 -11.56 -8.78
N GLY A 158 -7.04 -10.95 -9.47
CA GLY A 158 -6.89 -9.60 -10.01
C GLY A 158 -6.71 -8.55 -8.90
N PRO A 159 -6.31 -7.31 -9.25
CA PRO A 159 -6.00 -6.28 -8.27
C PRO A 159 -7.19 -5.90 -7.39
N ILE A 160 -8.42 -5.99 -7.89
CA ILE A 160 -9.63 -5.68 -7.12
C ILE A 160 -9.92 -6.77 -6.08
N ASP A 161 -9.80 -8.05 -6.44
CA ASP A 161 -9.93 -9.13 -5.47
C ASP A 161 -8.83 -9.03 -4.40
N THR A 162 -7.61 -8.70 -4.80
CA THR A 162 -6.48 -8.44 -3.89
C THR A 162 -6.81 -7.31 -2.91
N LEU A 163 -7.37 -6.21 -3.38
CA LEU A 163 -7.81 -5.08 -2.55
C LEU A 163 -8.82 -5.53 -1.49
N HIS A 164 -9.88 -6.25 -1.90
CA HIS A 164 -10.92 -6.71 -0.98
C HIS A 164 -10.40 -7.72 0.04
N ARG A 165 -9.55 -8.66 -0.38
CA ARG A 165 -8.95 -9.64 0.52
C ARG A 165 -8.01 -8.99 1.52
N ASN A 166 -7.21 -8.03 1.08
CA ASN A 166 -6.29 -7.29 1.93
C ASN A 166 -7.05 -6.47 2.99
N LEU A 167 -8.09 -5.73 2.59
CA LEU A 167 -8.94 -4.97 3.52
C LEU A 167 -9.65 -5.88 4.53
N ARG A 168 -10.18 -7.04 4.08
CA ARG A 168 -10.82 -8.00 4.96
C ARG A 168 -9.85 -8.56 5.98
N MET A 169 -8.68 -9.01 5.54
CA MET A 169 -7.63 -9.52 6.43
C MET A 169 -7.23 -8.48 7.50
N TRP A 170 -6.96 -7.24 7.09
CA TRP A 170 -6.62 -6.18 8.04
C TRP A 170 -7.80 -5.79 8.93
N GLY A 171 -9.02 -5.79 8.40
CA GLY A 171 -10.24 -5.61 9.19
C GLY A 171 -10.38 -6.66 10.29
N ASP A 172 -10.12 -7.93 9.98
CA ASP A 172 -10.14 -9.03 10.94
C ASP A 172 -9.00 -8.90 11.97
N ILE A 173 -7.78 -8.53 11.55
CA ILE A 173 -6.63 -8.32 12.44
C ILE A 173 -6.92 -7.19 13.44
N LEU A 174 -7.41 -6.05 12.95
CA LEU A 174 -7.56 -4.81 13.73
C LEU A 174 -8.91 -4.70 14.46
N ASP A 175 -9.81 -5.69 14.33
CA ASP A 175 -11.19 -5.59 14.78
C ASP A 175 -11.96 -4.43 14.13
N ALA A 176 -11.71 -4.20 12.86
CA ALA A 176 -12.18 -3.07 12.07
C ALA A 176 -12.96 -3.53 10.83
N GLY A 177 -13.80 -4.55 10.98
CA GLY A 177 -14.58 -5.14 9.86
C GLY A 177 -15.53 -4.15 9.21
N GLU A 178 -16.20 -3.29 9.98
CA GLU A 178 -17.09 -2.25 9.44
C GLU A 178 -16.33 -1.19 8.65
N PRO A 179 -15.25 -0.55 9.14
CA PRO A 179 -14.39 0.32 8.34
C PRO A 179 -13.86 -0.34 7.07
N ALA A 180 -13.43 -1.60 7.14
CA ALA A 180 -12.94 -2.34 5.98
C ALA A 180 -14.02 -2.54 4.91
N ALA A 181 -15.24 -2.92 5.32
CA ALA A 181 -16.37 -3.06 4.42
C ALA A 181 -16.80 -1.71 3.80
N ALA A 182 -16.79 -0.64 4.60
CA ALA A 182 -17.12 0.70 4.13
C ALA A 182 -16.11 1.21 3.09
N TYR A 183 -14.81 0.95 3.30
CA TYR A 183 -13.77 1.31 2.33
C TYR A 183 -13.87 0.45 1.05
N SER A 184 -14.14 -0.86 1.18
CA SER A 184 -14.35 -1.75 0.03
C SER A 184 -15.49 -1.27 -0.85
N ALA A 185 -16.65 -0.95 -0.26
CA ALA A 185 -17.81 -0.43 -1.00
C ALA A 185 -17.50 0.91 -1.68
N PHE A 186 -16.76 1.81 -1.02
CA PHE A 186 -16.31 3.06 -1.62
C PHE A 186 -15.38 2.82 -2.81
N ALA A 187 -14.41 1.91 -2.70
CA ALA A 187 -13.52 1.55 -3.79
C ALA A 187 -14.29 0.98 -5.00
N ASP A 188 -15.27 0.10 -4.75
CA ASP A 188 -16.12 -0.46 -5.80
C ASP A 188 -16.94 0.62 -6.53
N GLU A 189 -17.50 1.58 -5.81
CA GLU A 189 -18.23 2.70 -6.39
C GLU A 189 -17.32 3.51 -7.33
N ARG A 190 -16.10 3.82 -6.91
CA ARG A 190 -15.14 4.58 -7.73
C ARG A 190 -14.73 3.84 -8.99
N LEU A 191 -14.43 2.55 -8.87
CA LEU A 191 -14.06 1.70 -10.01
C LEU A 191 -15.23 1.48 -10.98
N ALA A 192 -16.44 1.32 -10.47
CA ALA A 192 -17.65 1.22 -11.31
C ALA A 192 -17.90 2.50 -12.10
N GLU A 193 -17.67 3.68 -11.52
CA GLU A 193 -17.77 4.96 -12.23
C GLU A 193 -16.77 5.05 -13.38
N VAL A 194 -15.50 4.65 -13.14
CA VAL A 194 -14.49 4.59 -14.21
C VAL A 194 -14.92 3.62 -15.31
N ALA A 195 -15.33 2.40 -14.96
CA ALA A 195 -15.79 1.40 -15.91
C ALA A 195 -16.99 1.89 -16.75
N ARG A 196 -17.94 2.58 -16.13
CA ARG A 196 -19.10 3.17 -16.81
C ARG A 196 -18.67 4.21 -17.85
N ARG A 197 -17.73 5.10 -17.50
CA ARG A 197 -17.21 6.13 -18.42
C ARG A 197 -16.42 5.54 -19.58
N LEU A 198 -15.71 4.44 -19.33
CA LEU A 198 -14.90 3.76 -20.34
C LEU A 198 -15.68 2.81 -21.24
N ALA A 199 -17.00 2.65 -21.04
CA ALA A 199 -17.81 1.76 -21.88
C ALA A 199 -17.65 2.09 -23.37
N GLY A 200 -17.21 1.10 -24.17
CA GLY A 200 -16.96 1.25 -25.61
C GLY A 200 -15.70 2.07 -25.97
N ALA A 201 -14.87 2.46 -25.01
CA ALA A 201 -13.60 3.10 -25.28
C ALA A 201 -12.58 2.09 -25.86
N LYS A 202 -11.74 2.54 -26.79
CA LYS A 202 -10.62 1.75 -27.29
C LYS A 202 -9.45 1.89 -26.31
N PRO A 203 -8.72 0.79 -25.98
CA PRO A 203 -7.56 0.89 -25.13
C PRO A 203 -6.48 1.81 -25.72
N VAL A 204 -5.87 2.63 -24.87
CA VAL A 204 -4.80 3.57 -25.24
C VAL A 204 -3.43 2.91 -24.98
N THR A 205 -2.59 2.85 -26.00
CA THR A 205 -1.25 2.26 -25.86
C THR A 205 -0.37 3.14 -24.97
N THR A 206 0.14 2.55 -23.90
CA THR A 206 0.80 3.27 -22.83
C THR A 206 2.15 2.64 -22.49
N TYR A 207 3.18 3.46 -22.40
CA TYR A 207 4.42 3.08 -21.74
C TYR A 207 4.31 3.42 -20.25
N LEU A 208 4.13 2.39 -19.41
CA LEU A 208 4.13 2.49 -17.96
C LEU A 208 5.48 1.98 -17.45
N GLU A 209 6.27 2.86 -16.84
CA GLU A 209 7.65 2.56 -16.41
C GLU A 209 7.72 2.39 -14.89
N VAL A 210 8.23 1.24 -14.43
CA VAL A 210 8.25 0.87 -12.99
C VAL A 210 9.49 1.33 -12.23
N GLN A 211 10.60 1.58 -12.92
CA GLN A 211 11.85 2.08 -12.33
C GLN A 211 12.33 3.25 -13.19
N SER A 212 11.67 4.39 -13.04
CA SER A 212 11.88 5.55 -13.89
C SER A 212 13.10 6.34 -13.43
N THR A 213 14.29 5.94 -13.87
CA THR A 213 15.54 6.62 -13.55
C THR A 213 16.20 7.19 -14.82
N PRO A 214 16.96 8.29 -14.72
CA PRO A 214 17.65 8.87 -15.89
C PRO A 214 18.66 7.91 -16.52
N ASP A 215 19.35 7.10 -15.72
CA ASP A 215 20.52 6.33 -16.13
C ASP A 215 20.20 4.88 -16.49
N ASP A 216 19.10 4.31 -15.99
CA ASP A 216 18.67 2.93 -16.24
C ASP A 216 17.27 2.87 -16.86
N CYS A 217 17.20 3.11 -18.16
CA CYS A 217 16.00 2.90 -18.96
C CYS A 217 15.88 1.38 -19.29
N CYS A 218 14.85 0.83 -19.62
CA CYS A 218 13.46 1.15 -19.86
C CYS A 218 12.62 0.01 -19.26
N TRP A 219 12.38 0.07 -17.98
CA TRP A 219 11.70 -0.98 -17.23
C TRP A 219 10.19 -0.83 -17.38
N ALA A 220 9.60 -1.53 -18.33
CA ALA A 220 8.16 -1.54 -18.51
C ALA A 220 7.47 -2.32 -17.41
N ALA A 221 6.32 -1.82 -16.97
CA ALA A 221 5.37 -2.55 -16.12
C ALA A 221 4.88 -3.80 -16.83
N GLY A 222 4.89 -4.94 -16.14
CA GLY A 222 4.42 -6.21 -16.65
C GLY A 222 2.89 -6.32 -16.75
N LYS A 223 2.41 -7.50 -17.09
CA LYS A 223 0.97 -7.74 -17.33
C LYS A 223 0.16 -7.83 -16.04
N GLN A 224 0.76 -8.32 -14.94
CA GLN A 224 0.10 -8.50 -13.65
C GLN A 224 0.15 -7.21 -12.84
N VAL A 225 -0.79 -7.01 -11.93
CA VAL A 225 -0.97 -5.85 -11.05
C VAL A 225 -0.93 -4.52 -11.81
N TRP A 226 0.26 -4.07 -12.24
CA TRP A 226 0.44 -2.81 -12.94
C TRP A 226 -0.30 -2.76 -14.27
N GLY A 227 -0.16 -3.83 -15.09
CA GLY A 227 -0.83 -3.93 -16.40
C GLY A 227 -2.33 -4.15 -16.25
N GLU A 228 -2.77 -4.88 -15.24
CA GLU A 228 -4.19 -5.07 -14.93
C GLU A 228 -4.84 -3.76 -14.46
N LEU A 229 -4.19 -3.01 -13.58
CA LEU A 229 -4.66 -1.69 -13.17
C LEU A 229 -4.69 -0.69 -14.33
N LEU A 230 -3.68 -0.74 -15.21
CA LEU A 230 -3.67 0.06 -16.44
C LEU A 230 -4.85 -0.31 -17.34
N ALA A 231 -5.18 -1.60 -17.47
CA ALA A 231 -6.33 -2.05 -18.26
C ALA A 231 -7.66 -1.58 -17.68
N LEU A 232 -7.81 -1.57 -16.34
CA LEU A 232 -8.98 -0.99 -15.66
C LEU A 232 -9.14 0.51 -15.95
N ALA A 233 -8.02 1.21 -16.18
CA ALA A 233 -8.00 2.61 -16.57
C ALA A 233 -8.23 2.85 -18.09
N GLY A 234 -8.48 1.80 -18.86
CA GLY A 234 -8.66 1.88 -20.32
C GLY A 234 -7.35 1.97 -21.09
N GLY A 235 -6.24 1.58 -20.51
CA GLY A 235 -4.94 1.49 -21.17
C GLY A 235 -4.57 0.08 -21.59
N GLN A 236 -3.51 -0.01 -22.38
CA GLN A 236 -2.83 -1.27 -22.67
C GLN A 236 -1.31 -1.06 -22.70
N SER A 237 -0.58 -2.04 -22.19
CA SER A 237 0.88 -2.05 -22.27
C SER A 237 1.37 -2.17 -23.71
N LEU A 238 2.65 -1.81 -23.94
CA LEU A 238 3.30 -2.01 -25.23
C LEU A 238 3.23 -3.47 -25.67
N PRO A 239 3.04 -3.78 -26.99
CA PRO A 239 2.83 -5.15 -27.47
C PRO A 239 3.93 -6.14 -27.08
N GLY A 240 5.19 -5.67 -26.99
CA GLY A 240 6.34 -6.51 -26.61
C GLY A 240 6.48 -6.81 -25.12
N VAL A 241 5.61 -6.24 -24.27
CA VAL A 241 5.61 -6.55 -22.84
C VAL A 241 4.85 -7.86 -22.62
N THR A 242 5.57 -8.91 -22.24
CA THR A 242 5.04 -10.24 -22.02
C THR A 242 5.25 -10.76 -20.60
N ALA A 243 6.23 -10.20 -19.88
CA ALA A 243 6.55 -10.62 -18.52
C ALA A 243 5.40 -10.29 -17.54
N PRO A 244 5.23 -11.09 -16.47
CA PRO A 244 4.17 -10.85 -15.49
C PRO A 244 4.40 -9.59 -14.68
N TRP A 245 5.60 -9.33 -14.18
CA TRP A 245 5.84 -8.25 -13.21
C TRP A 245 6.45 -6.98 -13.81
N TYR A 246 7.61 -7.10 -14.46
CA TYR A 246 8.32 -6.02 -15.15
C TYR A 246 9.24 -6.62 -16.19
N GLN A 247 9.56 -5.82 -17.21
CA GLN A 247 10.40 -6.24 -18.32
C GLN A 247 11.30 -5.08 -18.73
N LYS A 248 12.62 -5.34 -18.76
CA LYS A 248 13.54 -4.39 -19.36
C LYS A 248 13.43 -4.48 -20.89
N LEU A 249 13.06 -3.36 -21.50
CA LEU A 249 12.97 -3.22 -22.96
C LEU A 249 14.30 -2.68 -23.51
N GLN A 250 14.64 -3.03 -24.73
CA GLN A 250 15.68 -2.35 -25.46
C GLN A 250 15.20 -0.94 -25.82
N LEU A 251 16.10 0.05 -25.73
CA LEU A 251 15.78 1.44 -26.06
C LEU A 251 15.26 1.59 -27.48
N GLU A 252 15.90 0.91 -28.43
CA GLU A 252 15.52 0.91 -29.85
C GLU A 252 14.11 0.39 -30.06
N TYR A 253 13.70 -0.66 -29.32
CA TYR A 253 12.34 -1.17 -29.36
C TYR A 253 11.34 -0.11 -28.87
N LEU A 254 11.63 0.54 -27.73
CA LEU A 254 10.76 1.58 -27.18
C LEU A 254 10.61 2.75 -28.16
N LEU A 255 11.71 3.21 -28.77
CA LEU A 255 11.72 4.30 -29.74
C LEU A 255 10.97 3.96 -31.04
N ALA A 256 11.02 2.68 -31.46
CA ALA A 256 10.32 2.19 -32.64
C ALA A 256 8.84 1.83 -32.39
N THR A 257 8.41 1.73 -31.12
CA THR A 257 7.03 1.32 -30.78
C THR A 257 6.20 2.54 -30.39
N PRO A 258 5.24 2.97 -31.25
CA PRO A 258 4.39 4.09 -30.95
C PRO A 258 3.54 3.85 -29.69
N HIS A 259 3.46 4.86 -28.84
CA HIS A 259 2.58 4.88 -27.67
C HIS A 259 2.11 6.30 -27.40
N ASP A 260 0.86 6.39 -26.92
CA ASP A 260 0.16 7.68 -26.81
C ASP A 260 0.46 8.37 -25.48
N VAL A 261 0.72 7.61 -24.44
CA VAL A 261 0.94 8.11 -23.07
C VAL A 261 2.18 7.45 -22.46
N TYR A 262 2.97 8.25 -21.74
CA TYR A 262 4.04 7.77 -20.89
C TYR A 262 3.71 8.07 -19.43
N ILE A 263 3.69 7.04 -18.58
CA ILE A 263 3.49 7.15 -17.13
C ILE A 263 4.77 6.65 -16.44
N ALA A 264 5.42 7.53 -15.70
CA ALA A 264 6.63 7.23 -14.93
C ALA A 264 6.28 6.93 -13.47
N SER A 265 6.96 5.97 -12.85
CA SER A 265 6.90 5.76 -11.41
C SER A 265 7.83 6.72 -10.68
N GLY A 266 7.35 7.32 -9.61
CA GLY A 266 8.09 8.19 -8.72
C GLY A 266 8.00 7.75 -7.28
N GLY A 267 8.63 8.49 -6.38
CA GLY A 267 8.56 8.21 -4.95
C GLY A 267 9.19 9.29 -4.10
N GLY A 268 8.98 9.18 -2.79
CA GLY A 268 9.56 10.09 -1.80
C GLY A 268 11.04 9.88 -1.55
N TRP A 269 11.53 8.67 -1.81
CA TRP A 269 12.96 8.36 -1.74
C TRP A 269 13.62 8.64 -3.08
N VAL A 270 14.32 9.76 -3.16
CA VAL A 270 14.98 10.24 -4.40
C VAL A 270 16.27 9.48 -4.72
N SER A 271 16.64 8.44 -3.98
CA SER A 271 17.79 7.60 -4.29
C SER A 271 17.64 6.99 -5.69
N GLY A 272 18.63 7.14 -6.54
CA GLY A 272 18.60 6.65 -7.92
C GLY A 272 17.94 7.58 -8.94
N GLY A 273 17.59 8.83 -8.57
CA GLY A 273 17.15 9.85 -9.54
C GLY A 273 15.71 9.70 -10.03
N ARG A 274 14.88 8.85 -9.43
CA ARG A 274 13.43 8.77 -9.74
C ARG A 274 12.78 10.15 -9.56
N PRO A 275 11.68 10.45 -10.27
CA PRO A 275 10.88 11.65 -9.99
C PRO A 275 10.41 11.67 -8.54
N ALA A 276 10.62 12.79 -7.86
CA ALA A 276 10.12 12.99 -6.51
C ALA A 276 8.62 13.27 -6.57
N ILE A 277 7.81 12.24 -6.32
CA ILE A 277 6.35 12.30 -6.34
C ILE A 277 5.85 11.52 -5.14
N GLY A 278 5.00 12.13 -4.32
CA GLY A 278 4.43 11.45 -3.18
C GLY A 278 3.99 12.39 -2.07
N PRO A 279 3.44 11.86 -0.99
CA PRO A 279 2.98 12.65 0.13
C PRO A 279 4.06 13.58 0.69
N GLY A 280 3.70 14.85 0.88
CA GLY A 280 4.59 15.87 1.43
C GLY A 280 5.64 16.44 0.46
N ILE A 281 5.56 16.12 -0.85
CA ILE A 281 6.51 16.60 -1.87
C ILE A 281 5.87 17.72 -2.69
N ASP A 282 6.66 18.76 -3.01
CA ASP A 282 6.23 19.82 -3.92
C ASP A 282 6.04 19.26 -5.35
N PRO A 283 4.86 19.48 -6.00
CA PRO A 283 4.61 19.09 -7.40
C PRO A 283 5.69 19.54 -8.39
N ALA A 284 6.32 20.70 -8.13
CA ALA A 284 7.39 21.20 -8.98
C ALA A 284 8.62 20.28 -9.04
N GLN A 285 8.92 19.58 -7.93
CA GLN A 285 10.01 18.58 -7.88
C GLN A 285 9.66 17.36 -8.75
N GLY A 286 8.41 16.88 -8.70
CA GLY A 286 7.92 15.80 -9.56
C GLY A 286 8.05 16.17 -11.04
N ARG A 287 7.58 17.36 -11.43
CA ARG A 287 7.73 17.86 -12.80
C ARG A 287 9.18 17.99 -13.23
N ALA A 288 10.06 18.49 -12.34
CA ALA A 288 11.50 18.54 -12.62
C ALA A 288 12.08 17.13 -12.85
N GLY A 289 11.63 16.14 -12.10
CA GLY A 289 11.97 14.72 -12.31
C GLY A 289 11.52 14.22 -13.68
N LEU A 290 10.28 14.48 -14.06
CA LEU A 290 9.75 14.10 -15.38
C LEU A 290 10.53 14.77 -16.52
N ARG A 291 10.93 16.06 -16.39
CA ARG A 291 11.78 16.73 -17.38
C ARG A 291 13.12 16.01 -17.57
N ARG A 292 13.75 15.53 -16.49
CA ARG A 292 14.97 14.72 -16.59
C ARG A 292 14.75 13.40 -17.33
N LEU A 293 13.63 12.73 -17.10
CA LEU A 293 13.32 11.47 -17.79
C LEU A 293 13.12 11.68 -19.29
N VAL A 294 12.37 12.71 -19.71
CA VAL A 294 12.15 12.99 -21.13
C VAL A 294 13.38 13.55 -21.84
N ALA A 295 14.41 13.99 -21.10
CA ALA A 295 15.70 14.38 -21.63
C ALA A 295 16.64 13.20 -21.94
N ARG A 296 16.24 11.96 -21.60
CA ARG A 296 16.99 10.75 -21.99
C ARG A 296 17.13 10.68 -23.51
N THR A 297 18.22 10.07 -23.98
CA THR A 297 18.53 9.95 -25.41
C THR A 297 17.35 9.33 -26.17
N GLY A 298 16.88 10.00 -27.22
CA GLY A 298 15.79 9.56 -28.08
C GLY A 298 14.36 9.86 -27.55
N PHE A 299 14.18 10.12 -26.26
CA PHE A 299 12.85 10.32 -25.69
C PHE A 299 12.08 11.53 -26.25
N ALA A 300 12.78 12.57 -26.65
CA ALA A 300 12.16 13.72 -27.32
C ALA A 300 11.43 13.38 -28.63
N ALA A 301 11.74 12.24 -29.26
CA ALA A 301 11.09 11.76 -30.47
C ALA A 301 9.82 10.97 -30.20
N LEU A 302 9.59 10.50 -28.95
CA LEU A 302 8.42 9.71 -28.59
C LEU A 302 7.11 10.51 -28.81
N PRO A 303 6.07 9.90 -29.40
CA PRO A 303 4.78 10.58 -29.61
C PRO A 303 4.19 11.12 -28.30
N SER A 304 4.22 10.36 -27.23
CA SER A 304 3.75 10.77 -25.89
C SER A 304 4.46 12.02 -25.37
N VAL A 305 5.78 12.10 -25.57
CA VAL A 305 6.60 13.26 -25.14
C VAL A 305 6.29 14.49 -26.00
N ARG A 306 6.22 14.32 -27.33
CA ARG A 306 5.91 15.42 -28.27
C ARG A 306 4.52 16.00 -28.05
N GLN A 307 3.56 15.19 -27.65
CA GLN A 307 2.19 15.59 -27.35
C GLN A 307 2.01 16.09 -25.91
N GLY A 308 3.08 16.04 -25.09
CA GLY A 308 3.03 16.43 -23.67
C GLY A 308 2.25 15.47 -22.78
N ARG A 309 1.95 14.26 -23.27
CA ARG A 309 1.19 13.23 -22.53
C ARG A 309 2.13 12.39 -21.66
N VAL A 310 2.84 13.07 -20.76
CA VAL A 310 3.81 12.50 -19.83
C VAL A 310 3.35 12.79 -18.42
N HIS A 311 3.18 11.72 -17.64
CA HIS A 311 2.67 11.78 -16.28
C HIS A 311 3.57 10.99 -15.34
N GLY A 312 3.46 11.27 -14.07
CA GLY A 312 4.17 10.54 -13.03
C GLY A 312 3.26 10.23 -11.86
N ILE A 313 3.51 9.12 -11.20
CA ILE A 313 2.73 8.66 -10.04
C ILE A 313 3.64 8.36 -8.87
N TRP A 314 3.11 8.53 -7.67
CA TRP A 314 3.68 7.92 -6.49
C TRP A 314 3.46 6.40 -6.55
N THR A 315 4.53 5.63 -6.39
CA THR A 315 4.49 4.16 -6.48
C THR A 315 3.51 3.52 -5.49
N GLY A 316 3.25 4.19 -4.35
CA GLY A 316 2.25 3.76 -3.37
C GLY A 316 0.84 3.60 -3.92
N LEU A 317 0.48 4.30 -5.02
CA LEU A 317 -0.83 4.12 -5.68
C LEU A 317 -1.02 2.72 -6.29
N ILE A 318 0.09 2.02 -6.58
CA ILE A 318 0.07 0.65 -7.10
C ILE A 318 0.35 -0.36 -6.00
N THR A 319 1.37 -0.09 -5.17
CA THR A 319 1.90 -1.07 -4.22
C THR A 319 1.10 -1.20 -2.92
N VAL A 320 0.20 -0.26 -2.67
CA VAL A 320 -0.76 -0.30 -1.54
C VAL A 320 -2.15 -0.53 -2.13
N ALA A 321 -2.62 -1.76 -2.11
CA ALA A 321 -3.83 -2.17 -2.80
C ALA A 321 -5.06 -1.26 -2.57
N PRO A 322 -5.35 -0.75 -1.35
CA PRO A 322 -6.43 0.20 -1.13
C PRO A 322 -6.33 1.51 -1.91
N PHE A 323 -5.14 1.92 -2.37
CA PHE A 323 -4.97 3.14 -3.18
C PHE A 323 -5.03 2.89 -4.69
N ASN A 324 -5.19 1.64 -5.13
CA ASN A 324 -5.32 1.31 -6.56
C ASN A 324 -6.45 2.07 -7.28
N PRO A 325 -7.63 2.35 -6.68
CA PRO A 325 -8.65 3.16 -7.33
C PRO A 325 -8.16 4.56 -7.73
N LEU A 326 -7.32 5.21 -6.91
CA LEU A 326 -6.74 6.52 -7.25
C LEU A 326 -5.82 6.45 -8.49
N PHE A 327 -5.02 5.37 -8.61
CA PHE A 327 -4.25 5.15 -9.84
C PHE A 327 -5.16 4.97 -11.05
N VAL A 328 -6.17 4.12 -10.92
CA VAL A 328 -7.11 3.84 -12.02
C VAL A 328 -7.81 5.12 -12.48
N GLU A 329 -8.27 5.96 -11.56
CA GLU A 329 -8.89 7.23 -11.85
C GLU A 329 -7.95 8.24 -12.54
N ALA A 330 -6.73 8.43 -11.97
CA ALA A 330 -5.75 9.35 -12.54
C ALA A 330 -5.32 8.90 -13.94
N ALA A 331 -5.02 7.62 -14.11
CA ALA A 331 -4.66 7.06 -15.40
C ALA A 331 -5.81 7.16 -16.41
N ALA A 332 -7.07 6.84 -16.02
CA ALA A 332 -8.23 6.95 -16.91
C ALA A 332 -8.42 8.39 -17.42
N LYS A 333 -8.24 9.39 -16.56
CA LYS A 333 -8.29 10.82 -16.96
C LYS A 333 -7.21 11.17 -17.98
N TRP A 334 -5.99 10.66 -17.82
CA TRP A 334 -4.90 10.91 -18.78
C TRP A 334 -5.08 10.17 -20.11
N LEU A 335 -5.62 8.96 -20.05
CA LEU A 335 -5.82 8.11 -21.22
C LEU A 335 -7.01 8.56 -22.05
N HIS A 336 -8.09 9.01 -21.41
CA HIS A 336 -9.36 9.37 -22.03
C HIS A 336 -9.87 10.74 -21.57
N PRO A 337 -9.12 11.83 -21.78
CA PRO A 337 -9.45 13.15 -21.21
C PRO A 337 -10.86 13.63 -21.56
N ASP A 338 -11.34 13.35 -22.77
CA ASP A 338 -12.70 13.76 -23.20
C ASP A 338 -13.83 13.09 -22.41
N ARG A 339 -13.57 11.87 -21.89
CA ARG A 339 -14.55 11.12 -21.08
C ARG A 339 -14.50 11.48 -19.60
N PHE A 340 -13.43 12.13 -19.17
CA PHE A 340 -13.13 12.48 -17.79
C PHE A 340 -12.93 14.01 -17.61
N ALA A 341 -13.49 14.83 -18.50
CA ALA A 341 -13.33 16.28 -18.44
C ALA A 341 -13.91 16.88 -17.14
N ASP A 342 -15.02 16.34 -16.67
CA ASP A 342 -15.73 16.71 -15.44
C ASP A 342 -15.32 15.87 -14.20
N PHE A 343 -14.26 15.10 -14.31
CA PHE A 343 -13.84 14.14 -13.26
C PHE A 343 -12.49 14.54 -12.68
N ASP A 344 -12.41 14.63 -11.34
CA ASP A 344 -11.16 14.95 -10.66
C ASP A 344 -10.79 13.90 -9.60
N PRO A 345 -9.73 13.10 -9.83
CA PRO A 345 -9.23 12.14 -8.84
C PRO A 345 -8.85 12.77 -7.50
N ALA A 346 -8.54 14.07 -7.46
CA ALA A 346 -8.23 14.77 -6.21
C ALA A 346 -9.45 14.83 -5.27
N GLU A 347 -10.68 14.85 -5.80
CA GLU A 347 -11.90 14.77 -4.99
C GLU A 347 -12.04 13.41 -4.31
N THR A 348 -11.61 12.33 -4.99
CA THR A 348 -11.56 10.98 -4.42
C THR A 348 -10.55 10.92 -3.27
N LEU A 349 -9.34 11.45 -3.46
CA LEU A 349 -8.35 11.56 -2.41
C LEU A 349 -8.86 12.39 -1.22
N ALA A 350 -9.49 13.54 -1.49
CA ALA A 350 -10.11 14.36 -0.45
C ALA A 350 -11.20 13.61 0.33
N THR A 351 -11.95 12.73 -0.36
CA THR A 351 -12.96 11.89 0.29
C THR A 351 -12.34 10.80 1.15
N ILE A 352 -11.28 10.14 0.68
CA ILE A 352 -10.49 9.20 1.48
C ILE A 352 -9.98 9.87 2.74
N ASN A 353 -9.37 11.05 2.60
CA ASN A 353 -8.85 11.83 3.71
C ASN A 353 -9.92 12.16 4.76
N ARG A 354 -11.11 12.57 4.33
CA ARG A 354 -12.20 12.95 5.25
C ARG A 354 -12.89 11.77 5.91
N ARG A 355 -13.05 10.65 5.20
CA ARG A 355 -13.90 9.54 5.66
C ARG A 355 -13.14 8.43 6.35
N PHE A 356 -11.89 8.19 5.94
CA PHE A 356 -11.17 6.98 6.30
C PHE A 356 -9.83 7.23 6.97
N LEU A 357 -9.28 8.44 6.88
CA LEU A 357 -8.01 8.76 7.50
C LEU A 357 -8.19 9.74 8.67
N GLN A 358 -7.59 9.42 9.80
CA GLN A 358 -7.50 10.35 10.92
C GLN A 358 -6.55 11.52 10.61
N GLU A 359 -5.47 11.24 9.88
CA GLU A 359 -4.52 12.23 9.42
C GLU A 359 -4.47 12.18 7.88
N PRO A 360 -4.77 13.29 7.18
CA PRO A 360 -4.82 13.33 5.73
C PRO A 360 -3.48 12.96 5.08
N ILE A 361 -3.53 12.32 3.94
CA ILE A 361 -2.39 12.18 3.03
C ILE A 361 -2.40 13.39 2.10
N ASP A 362 -1.38 14.25 2.22
CA ASP A 362 -1.24 15.42 1.38
C ASP A 362 -0.54 15.04 0.07
N GLY A 363 -1.11 15.51 -1.07
CA GLY A 363 -0.52 15.29 -2.39
C GLY A 363 0.78 16.07 -2.61
N PRO A 364 1.39 15.97 -3.84
CA PRO A 364 0.80 15.28 -4.98
C PRO A 364 1.08 13.78 -4.96
N LEU A 365 0.07 12.99 -5.24
CA LEU A 365 0.24 11.56 -5.48
C LEU A 365 0.49 11.24 -6.96
N TRP A 366 0.29 12.25 -7.82
CA TRP A 366 0.56 12.24 -9.25
C TRP A 366 0.86 13.65 -9.76
N VAL A 367 1.54 13.74 -10.88
CA VAL A 367 1.83 15.00 -11.56
C VAL A 367 1.79 14.80 -13.07
N SER A 368 1.49 15.86 -13.81
CA SER A 368 1.63 15.91 -15.27
C SER A 368 2.75 16.88 -15.67
N LEU A 369 3.47 16.56 -16.75
CA LEU A 369 4.61 17.37 -17.18
C LEU A 369 4.18 18.80 -17.61
N GLN A 370 2.97 18.93 -18.13
CA GLN A 370 2.44 20.19 -18.72
C GLN A 370 1.47 20.95 -17.80
N GLU A 371 1.27 20.53 -16.56
CA GLU A 371 0.44 21.26 -15.59
C GLU A 371 1.12 22.43 -14.94
#